data_9e2f321e4bc6c98a316f8288eafe3eb8
#
_entry.id   9e2f321e4bc6c98a316f8288eafe3eb8
#
_cell.length_a   1.000
_cell.length_b   1.000
_cell.length_c   1.000
_cell.angle_alpha   90.00
_cell.angle_beta   90.00
_cell.angle_gamma   90.00
#
_symmetry.space_group_name_H-M   'P 1'
#
loop_
_entity.id
_entity.type
_entity.pdbx_description
1 polymer ?
#
loop_
_entity_poly.entity_id
_entity_poly.type
_entity_poly.pdbx_seq_one_letter_code
_entity_poly.pdbx_strand_id
1 'polypeptide(L)'
;MSSDTSDPLYWMRMMMASNKGTLMDLGISPVVTTSMVLQMLTHSDLLKVNYSVKEDRILFNASQKLISLIMTVGQAVVQVTTGFYGNPSSIGIPTCFLLVVQLIFSGVIVILLDELLQKGYGLGSGVNLFIATNVCESILWKAFSPKVFTTARGIEFEGSLIAFLHLIFIRRNKMAGFYEILFRKNLPNLSSLFGTIFIFGLVIYLQGLRVELPTESTQVKGVTGKWPIKLLYSSTMPVILQSYLVSHTSTISRFLYDKFPNFLLVRILGVWSVNENRRYVPINGLCSFIYPPESFTEALKKPLHFLIYLSFMLLSAAFFSRTWIDVSESNQFDVAKQLKRNKMTLKGVREKNVPEVLGKYIPTAAFLGGFFIGLVCVLANLMDTIGSGTNIILAVSIVWQYFELFTKENMKNGNIGFVEVWIGGGVDKSGIDMKGDRDKRGIGKKGFIK
;
A
#
# COMPACT_ATOMS: atom_id res chain seq x y z
N MET A 1 -18.42 19.66 -10.80
CA MET A 1 -17.78 19.17 -9.57
C MET A 1 -17.48 17.71 -9.79
N SER A 2 -16.24 17.29 -9.66
CA SER A 2 -15.92 15.86 -9.73
C SER A 2 -16.63 15.16 -8.57
N SER A 3 -17.24 14.02 -8.82
CA SER A 3 -17.89 13.18 -7.80
C SER A 3 -16.93 12.79 -6.66
N ASP A 4 -15.65 12.93 -6.87
CA ASP A 4 -14.56 12.58 -5.97
C ASP A 4 -14.44 13.51 -4.75
N THR A 5 -14.87 14.78 -4.87
CA THR A 5 -14.72 15.74 -3.76
C THR A 5 -15.77 15.59 -2.66
N SER A 6 -16.86 14.87 -2.92
CA SER A 6 -17.95 14.67 -1.94
C SER A 6 -17.87 13.34 -1.18
N ASP A 7 -16.96 12.44 -1.57
CA ASP A 7 -16.86 11.11 -0.98
C ASP A 7 -15.85 11.10 0.17
N PRO A 8 -16.30 10.92 1.43
CA PRO A 8 -15.41 10.94 2.60
C PRO A 8 -14.45 9.76 2.65
N LEU A 9 -14.76 8.68 1.94
CA LEU A 9 -13.97 7.45 1.90
C LEU A 9 -13.13 7.31 0.62
N TYR A 10 -13.02 8.37 -0.18
CA TYR A 10 -12.33 8.35 -1.47
C TYR A 10 -10.92 7.75 -1.38
N TRP A 11 -10.12 8.15 -0.38
CA TRP A 11 -8.75 7.66 -0.20
C TRP A 11 -8.67 6.18 0.15
N MET A 12 -9.59 5.70 0.98
CA MET A 12 -9.69 4.29 1.33
C MET A 12 -10.11 3.45 0.11
N ARG A 13 -11.02 3.96 -0.71
CA ARG A 13 -11.42 3.29 -1.95
C ARG A 13 -10.30 3.16 -2.95
N MET A 14 -9.47 4.18 -3.10
CA MET A 14 -8.29 4.08 -3.97
C MET A 14 -7.36 2.95 -3.53
N MET A 15 -7.11 2.78 -2.24
CA MET A 15 -6.31 1.66 -1.71
C MET A 15 -6.98 0.31 -1.96
N MET A 16 -8.32 0.26 -1.91
CA MET A 16 -9.10 -0.97 -2.10
C MET A 16 -9.40 -1.28 -3.57
N ALA A 17 -8.86 -0.51 -4.51
CA ALA A 17 -9.18 -0.61 -5.94
C ALA A 17 -10.70 -0.59 -6.18
N SER A 18 -11.41 0.25 -5.45
CA SER A 18 -12.87 0.39 -5.45
C SER A 18 -13.26 1.69 -6.15
N ASN A 19 -14.13 1.59 -7.14
CA ASN A 19 -14.64 2.75 -7.88
C ASN A 19 -16.16 2.82 -7.72
N LYS A 20 -16.66 3.91 -7.14
CA LYS A 20 -18.09 4.11 -6.85
C LYS A 20 -18.95 4.05 -8.12
N GLY A 21 -20.03 3.25 -8.06
CA GLY A 21 -20.98 3.12 -9.17
C GLY A 21 -20.50 2.26 -10.32
N THR A 22 -19.40 1.54 -10.16
CA THR A 22 -18.91 0.53 -11.10
C THR A 22 -19.18 -0.89 -10.58
N LEU A 23 -18.96 -1.89 -11.43
CA LEU A 23 -18.97 -3.31 -11.00
C LEU A 23 -17.97 -3.57 -9.86
N MET A 24 -16.83 -2.88 -9.86
CA MET A 24 -15.77 -3.03 -8.87
C MET A 24 -15.94 -2.11 -7.63
N ASP A 25 -17.18 -1.84 -7.22
CA ASP A 25 -17.43 -0.96 -6.08
C ASP A 25 -16.98 -1.57 -4.73
N LEU A 26 -17.04 -2.89 -4.56
CA LEU A 26 -16.42 -3.59 -3.42
C LEU A 26 -14.87 -3.66 -3.54
N GLY A 27 -14.34 -3.68 -4.77
CA GLY A 27 -12.91 -3.81 -5.03
C GLY A 27 -12.30 -5.05 -4.37
N ILE A 28 -11.08 -4.89 -3.84
CA ILE A 28 -10.34 -5.95 -3.12
C ILE A 28 -10.62 -5.98 -1.61
N SER A 29 -11.53 -5.12 -1.12
CA SER A 29 -11.83 -4.97 0.31
C SER A 29 -12.13 -6.31 1.01
N PRO A 30 -12.99 -7.23 0.47
CA PRO A 30 -13.28 -8.49 1.13
C PRO A 30 -12.04 -9.38 1.31
N VAL A 31 -11.14 -9.39 0.33
CA VAL A 31 -9.93 -10.23 0.36
C VAL A 31 -8.92 -9.69 1.38
N VAL A 32 -8.70 -8.37 1.39
CA VAL A 32 -7.77 -7.72 2.32
C VAL A 32 -8.25 -7.83 3.76
N THR A 33 -9.53 -7.54 4.02
CA THR A 33 -10.09 -7.64 5.38
C THR A 33 -10.04 -9.06 5.93
N THR A 34 -10.36 -10.06 5.10
CA THR A 34 -10.27 -11.48 5.49
C THR A 34 -8.84 -11.87 5.81
N SER A 35 -7.90 -11.50 4.96
CA SER A 35 -6.48 -11.78 5.17
C SER A 35 -5.98 -11.20 6.48
N MET A 36 -6.31 -9.93 6.77
CA MET A 36 -5.93 -9.28 8.02
C MET A 36 -6.54 -9.94 9.25
N VAL A 37 -7.84 -10.24 9.21
CA VAL A 37 -8.54 -10.88 10.34
C VAL A 37 -7.95 -12.26 10.63
N LEU A 38 -7.73 -13.08 9.61
CA LEU A 38 -7.15 -14.42 9.80
C LEU A 38 -5.71 -14.35 10.31
N GLN A 39 -4.90 -13.44 9.81
CA GLN A 39 -3.53 -13.26 10.31
C GLN A 39 -3.52 -12.81 11.78
N MET A 40 -4.42 -11.89 12.16
CA MET A 40 -4.55 -11.48 13.56
C MET A 40 -5.03 -12.62 14.46
N LEU A 41 -5.99 -13.46 14.02
CA LEU A 41 -6.46 -14.61 14.75
C LEU A 41 -5.37 -15.68 14.93
N THR A 42 -4.54 -15.87 13.90
CA THR A 42 -3.40 -16.80 13.98
C THR A 42 -2.33 -16.29 14.93
N HIS A 43 -2.06 -14.98 14.91
CA HIS A 43 -1.06 -14.37 15.78
C HIS A 43 -1.50 -14.34 17.26
N SER A 44 -2.80 -14.22 17.52
CA SER A 44 -3.35 -14.28 18.88
C SER A 44 -3.46 -15.71 19.46
N ASP A 45 -2.88 -16.70 18.79
CA ASP A 45 -2.95 -18.13 19.13
C ASP A 45 -4.38 -18.72 19.22
N LEU A 46 -5.38 -17.98 18.76
CA LEU A 46 -6.75 -18.47 18.65
C LEU A 46 -6.91 -19.52 17.56
N LEU A 47 -6.14 -19.38 16.47
CA LEU A 47 -6.01 -20.35 15.41
C LEU A 47 -4.58 -20.90 15.41
N LYS A 48 -4.40 -22.14 15.84
CA LYS A 48 -3.10 -22.81 15.82
C LYS A 48 -2.83 -23.40 14.44
N VAL A 49 -2.10 -22.66 13.62
CA VAL A 49 -1.70 -23.10 12.27
C VAL A 49 -0.21 -23.40 12.27
N ASN A 50 0.16 -24.62 11.87
CA ASN A 50 1.56 -24.98 11.73
C ASN A 50 2.04 -24.80 10.29
N TYR A 51 2.58 -23.62 9.97
CA TYR A 51 3.06 -23.29 8.61
C TYR A 51 4.22 -24.16 8.12
N SER A 52 4.83 -24.95 9.00
CA SER A 52 5.88 -25.91 8.62
C SER A 52 5.33 -27.13 7.89
N VAL A 53 4.04 -27.45 8.11
CA VAL A 53 3.34 -28.58 7.48
C VAL A 53 2.65 -28.08 6.20
N LYS A 54 2.89 -28.77 5.08
CA LYS A 54 2.34 -28.39 3.78
C LYS A 54 0.80 -28.46 3.76
N GLU A 55 0.23 -29.43 4.44
CA GLU A 55 -1.23 -29.68 4.52
C GLU A 55 -1.95 -28.55 5.26
N ASP A 56 -1.42 -28.12 6.43
CA ASP A 56 -1.98 -27.01 7.21
C ASP A 56 -1.97 -25.70 6.42
N ARG A 57 -0.90 -25.47 5.66
CA ARG A 57 -0.80 -24.28 4.79
C ARG A 57 -1.85 -24.28 3.68
N ILE A 58 -2.09 -25.43 3.04
CA ILE A 58 -3.11 -25.56 1.99
C ILE A 58 -4.50 -25.35 2.60
N LEU A 59 -4.77 -25.94 3.77
CA LEU A 59 -6.03 -25.79 4.49
C LEU A 59 -6.28 -24.33 4.89
N PHE A 60 -5.26 -23.64 5.41
CA PHE A 60 -5.34 -22.22 5.78
C PHE A 60 -5.67 -21.34 4.56
N ASN A 61 -4.99 -21.55 3.42
CA ASN A 61 -5.27 -20.80 2.20
C ASN A 61 -6.69 -21.09 1.66
N ALA A 62 -7.16 -22.32 1.76
CA ALA A 62 -8.53 -22.68 1.36
C ALA A 62 -9.58 -22.01 2.28
N SER A 63 -9.34 -22.03 3.59
CA SER A 63 -10.19 -21.36 4.59
C SER A 63 -10.24 -19.85 4.36
N GLN A 64 -9.10 -19.21 4.06
CA GLN A 64 -9.04 -17.80 3.74
C GLN A 64 -9.93 -17.42 2.54
N LYS A 65 -9.94 -18.23 1.49
CA LYS A 65 -10.78 -18.01 0.32
C LYS A 65 -12.28 -18.18 0.64
N LEU A 66 -12.62 -19.21 1.39
CA LEU A 66 -14.00 -19.45 1.79
C LEU A 66 -14.53 -18.29 2.64
N ILE A 67 -13.76 -17.84 3.61
CA ILE A 67 -14.12 -16.70 4.45
C ILE A 67 -14.19 -15.41 3.63
N SER A 68 -13.29 -15.19 2.66
CA SER A 68 -13.36 -14.01 1.79
C SER A 68 -14.63 -13.99 0.93
N LEU A 69 -15.10 -15.14 0.49
CA LEU A 69 -16.37 -15.26 -0.23
C LEU A 69 -17.57 -14.94 0.67
N ILE A 70 -17.60 -15.44 1.91
CA ILE A 70 -18.63 -15.10 2.91
C ILE A 70 -18.60 -13.59 3.21
N MET A 71 -17.42 -13.01 3.39
CA MET A 71 -17.24 -11.58 3.63
C MET A 71 -17.71 -10.74 2.44
N THR A 72 -17.49 -11.21 1.21
CA THR A 72 -18.00 -10.55 -0.01
C THR A 72 -19.53 -10.46 0.00
N VAL A 73 -20.21 -11.58 0.34
CA VAL A 73 -21.68 -11.59 0.45
C VAL A 73 -22.15 -10.65 1.56
N GLY A 74 -21.52 -10.71 2.73
CA GLY A 74 -21.86 -9.84 3.86
C GLY A 74 -21.69 -8.35 3.54
N GLN A 75 -20.55 -7.97 2.97
CA GLN A 75 -20.28 -6.58 2.58
C GLN A 75 -21.23 -6.09 1.48
N ALA A 76 -21.55 -6.92 0.49
CA ALA A 76 -22.52 -6.58 -0.57
C ALA A 76 -23.91 -6.27 0.01
N VAL A 77 -24.40 -7.12 0.93
CA VAL A 77 -25.68 -6.90 1.60
C VAL A 77 -25.66 -5.62 2.44
N VAL A 78 -24.63 -5.43 3.26
CA VAL A 78 -24.48 -4.24 4.10
C VAL A 78 -24.42 -2.97 3.25
N GLN A 79 -23.68 -2.95 2.15
CA GLN A 79 -23.53 -1.79 1.30
C GLN A 79 -24.85 -1.37 0.62
N VAL A 80 -25.67 -2.34 0.21
CA VAL A 80 -26.99 -2.04 -0.37
C VAL A 80 -27.99 -1.62 0.69
N THR A 81 -28.01 -2.28 1.86
CA THR A 81 -28.95 -1.98 2.95
C THR A 81 -28.68 -0.65 3.65
N THR A 82 -27.42 -0.22 3.73
CA THR A 82 -27.03 1.10 4.28
C THR A 82 -27.45 2.29 3.39
N GLY A 83 -28.03 2.02 2.22
CA GLY A 83 -28.51 3.08 1.33
C GLY A 83 -27.42 3.80 0.56
N PHE A 84 -26.28 3.14 0.35
CA PHE A 84 -25.12 3.70 -0.38
C PHE A 84 -25.47 4.09 -1.83
N TYR A 85 -26.36 3.34 -2.47
CA TYR A 85 -26.88 3.60 -3.83
C TYR A 85 -28.17 4.43 -3.83
N GLY A 86 -28.74 4.72 -2.66
CA GLY A 86 -30.00 5.43 -2.46
C GLY A 86 -30.88 4.67 -1.45
N ASN A 87 -31.97 5.29 -1.01
CA ASN A 87 -32.86 4.66 -0.04
C ASN A 87 -33.43 3.35 -0.60
N PRO A 88 -33.29 2.20 0.09
CA PRO A 88 -33.79 0.91 -0.39
C PRO A 88 -35.28 0.90 -0.70
N SER A 89 -36.06 1.68 0.05
CA SER A 89 -37.51 1.83 -0.16
C SER A 89 -37.88 2.58 -1.46
N SER A 90 -36.99 3.47 -1.96
CA SER A 90 -37.22 4.19 -3.21
C SER A 90 -36.75 3.44 -4.46
N ILE A 91 -35.71 2.58 -4.30
CA ILE A 91 -35.13 1.81 -5.41
C ILE A 91 -36.00 0.55 -5.72
N GLY A 92 -36.66 0.00 -4.73
CA GLY A 92 -37.44 -1.23 -4.83
C GLY A 92 -36.63 -2.50 -4.52
N ILE A 93 -37.31 -3.48 -3.92
CA ILE A 93 -36.69 -4.73 -3.46
C ILE A 93 -36.02 -5.53 -4.60
N PRO A 94 -36.63 -5.70 -5.81
CA PRO A 94 -36.01 -6.48 -6.89
C PRO A 94 -34.72 -5.84 -7.38
N THR A 95 -34.65 -4.51 -7.46
CA THR A 95 -33.44 -3.80 -7.88
C THR A 95 -32.32 -3.92 -6.83
N CYS A 96 -32.68 -3.86 -5.54
CA CYS A 96 -31.71 -4.08 -4.45
C CYS A 96 -31.13 -5.51 -4.52
N PHE A 97 -31.97 -6.51 -4.79
CA PHE A 97 -31.50 -7.89 -4.94
C PHE A 97 -30.54 -8.05 -6.14
N LEU A 98 -30.86 -7.44 -7.28
CA LEU A 98 -29.97 -7.46 -8.45
C LEU A 98 -28.64 -6.78 -8.15
N LEU A 99 -28.61 -5.65 -7.43
CA LEU A 99 -27.38 -4.97 -7.02
C LEU A 99 -26.53 -5.87 -6.12
N VAL A 100 -27.12 -6.56 -5.14
CA VAL A 100 -26.38 -7.50 -4.28
C VAL A 100 -25.76 -8.62 -5.12
N VAL A 101 -26.50 -9.24 -6.01
CA VAL A 101 -26.01 -10.31 -6.89
C VAL A 101 -24.87 -9.80 -7.77
N GLN A 102 -24.99 -8.61 -8.34
CA GLN A 102 -23.95 -7.97 -9.16
C GLN A 102 -22.66 -7.75 -8.38
N LEU A 103 -22.74 -7.25 -7.14
CA LEU A 103 -21.59 -7.01 -6.28
C LEU A 103 -20.91 -8.32 -5.85
N ILE A 104 -21.69 -9.37 -5.54
CA ILE A 104 -21.15 -10.70 -5.22
C ILE A 104 -20.37 -11.25 -6.42
N PHE A 105 -20.97 -11.19 -7.63
CA PHE A 105 -20.33 -11.68 -8.84
C PHE A 105 -19.01 -10.96 -9.13
N SER A 106 -18.99 -9.64 -8.97
CA SER A 106 -17.78 -8.84 -9.08
C SER A 106 -16.69 -9.27 -8.08
N GLY A 107 -17.05 -9.47 -6.81
CA GLY A 107 -16.10 -9.92 -5.79
C GLY A 107 -15.55 -11.33 -6.06
N VAL A 108 -16.37 -12.24 -6.58
CA VAL A 108 -15.91 -13.57 -7.02
C VAL A 108 -14.89 -13.46 -8.16
N ILE A 109 -15.13 -12.58 -9.15
CA ILE A 109 -14.16 -12.33 -10.23
C ILE A 109 -12.82 -11.86 -9.67
N VAL A 110 -12.81 -10.94 -8.70
CA VAL A 110 -11.58 -10.44 -8.07
C VAL A 110 -10.82 -11.57 -7.36
N ILE A 111 -11.51 -12.44 -6.62
CA ILE A 111 -10.90 -13.58 -5.93
C ILE A 111 -10.28 -14.56 -6.94
N LEU A 112 -10.97 -14.85 -8.04
CA LEU A 112 -10.48 -15.74 -9.10
C LEU A 112 -9.26 -15.14 -9.82
N LEU A 113 -9.27 -13.83 -10.09
CA LEU A 113 -8.15 -13.14 -10.71
C LEU A 113 -6.92 -13.13 -9.79
N ASP A 114 -7.10 -12.90 -8.47
CA ASP A 114 -6.02 -13.00 -7.50
C ASP A 114 -5.40 -14.40 -7.50
N GLU A 115 -6.21 -15.45 -7.53
CA GLU A 115 -5.73 -16.83 -7.62
C GLU A 115 -4.98 -17.13 -8.92
N LEU A 116 -5.49 -16.64 -10.04
CA LEU A 116 -4.84 -16.78 -11.34
C LEU A 116 -3.44 -16.13 -11.34
N LEU A 117 -3.32 -14.93 -10.78
CA LEU A 117 -2.05 -14.21 -10.70
C LEU A 117 -1.05 -14.93 -9.79
N GLN A 118 -1.51 -15.44 -8.65
CA GLN A 118 -0.67 -16.16 -7.70
C GLN A 118 -0.18 -17.50 -8.23
N LYS A 119 -1.08 -18.34 -8.75
CA LYS A 119 -0.78 -19.72 -9.17
C LYS A 119 -0.41 -19.84 -10.64
N GLY A 120 -1.05 -19.05 -11.52
CA GLY A 120 -0.83 -19.13 -12.95
C GLY A 120 0.44 -18.43 -13.40
N TYR A 121 0.65 -17.20 -12.93
CA TYR A 121 1.77 -16.39 -13.37
C TYR A 121 2.91 -16.31 -12.34
N GLY A 122 2.71 -16.75 -11.11
CA GLY A 122 3.74 -16.69 -10.05
C GLY A 122 4.13 -15.27 -9.63
N LEU A 123 3.29 -14.27 -9.94
CA LEU A 123 3.54 -12.85 -9.66
C LEU A 123 3.38 -12.47 -8.17
N GLY A 124 3.14 -13.44 -7.29
CA GLY A 124 2.88 -13.16 -5.88
C GLY A 124 1.42 -12.78 -5.63
N SER A 125 1.15 -11.77 -4.81
CA SER A 125 -0.23 -11.36 -4.49
C SER A 125 -0.84 -10.48 -5.58
N GLY A 126 -1.95 -10.91 -6.15
CA GLY A 126 -2.73 -10.12 -7.12
C GLY A 126 -3.35 -8.87 -6.50
N VAL A 127 -3.66 -8.92 -5.19
CA VAL A 127 -4.14 -7.77 -4.43
C VAL A 127 -3.19 -6.58 -4.54
N ASN A 128 -1.90 -6.81 -4.38
CA ASN A 128 -0.89 -5.76 -4.52
C ASN A 128 -0.89 -5.17 -5.93
N LEU A 129 -1.01 -5.99 -6.96
CA LEU A 129 -1.07 -5.53 -8.34
C LEU A 129 -2.29 -4.62 -8.58
N PHE A 130 -3.47 -5.00 -8.07
CA PHE A 130 -4.69 -4.19 -8.20
C PHE A 130 -4.55 -2.84 -7.51
N ILE A 131 -3.95 -2.79 -6.30
CA ILE A 131 -3.69 -1.53 -5.60
C ILE A 131 -2.77 -0.63 -6.45
N ALA A 132 -1.63 -1.18 -6.89
CA ALA A 132 -0.66 -0.40 -7.66
C ALA A 132 -1.27 0.13 -8.97
N THR A 133 -2.00 -0.72 -9.71
CA THR A 133 -2.65 -0.33 -10.96
C THR A 133 -3.67 0.77 -10.75
N ASN A 134 -4.56 0.63 -9.75
CA ASN A 134 -5.59 1.63 -9.48
C ASN A 134 -5.00 2.99 -9.06
N VAL A 135 -3.96 2.97 -8.22
CA VAL A 135 -3.27 4.20 -7.81
C VAL A 135 -2.55 4.85 -8.99
N CYS A 136 -1.81 4.07 -9.79
CA CYS A 136 -1.13 4.60 -10.98
C CYS A 136 -2.12 5.15 -12.00
N GLU A 137 -3.24 4.45 -12.26
CA GLU A 137 -4.30 4.91 -13.14
C GLU A 137 -4.86 6.25 -12.68
N SER A 138 -5.18 6.40 -11.39
CA SER A 138 -5.74 7.63 -10.86
C SER A 138 -4.76 8.80 -10.92
N ILE A 139 -3.46 8.56 -10.73
CA ILE A 139 -2.42 9.60 -10.89
C ILE A 139 -2.31 10.02 -12.36
N LEU A 140 -2.24 9.05 -13.28
CA LEU A 140 -2.18 9.32 -14.71
C LEU A 140 -3.44 10.03 -15.21
N TRP A 141 -4.63 9.61 -14.74
CA TRP A 141 -5.87 10.28 -15.09
C TRP A 141 -5.86 11.75 -14.66
N LYS A 142 -5.50 12.04 -13.41
CA LYS A 142 -5.41 13.42 -12.91
C LYS A 142 -4.31 14.25 -13.59
N ALA A 143 -3.30 13.62 -14.17
CA ALA A 143 -2.27 14.30 -14.94
C ALA A 143 -2.73 14.61 -16.39
N PHE A 144 -3.39 13.63 -17.06
CA PHE A 144 -3.67 13.65 -18.49
C PHE A 144 -5.18 13.66 -18.85
N SER A 145 -6.10 13.84 -17.90
CA SER A 145 -7.54 13.80 -18.17
C SER A 145 -7.97 14.89 -19.17
N PRO A 146 -8.60 14.52 -20.29
CA PRO A 146 -9.16 15.48 -21.24
C PRO A 146 -10.52 16.05 -20.79
N LYS A 147 -11.04 15.61 -19.63
CA LYS A 147 -12.34 16.03 -19.12
C LYS A 147 -12.36 17.53 -18.83
N VAL A 148 -13.46 18.18 -19.20
CA VAL A 148 -13.61 19.63 -19.14
C VAL A 148 -14.60 19.99 -18.06
N PHE A 149 -14.26 20.97 -17.24
CA PHE A 149 -15.13 21.58 -16.23
C PHE A 149 -15.37 23.05 -16.54
N THR A 150 -16.62 23.48 -16.43
CA THR A 150 -16.98 24.90 -16.48
C THR A 150 -16.80 25.49 -15.09
N THR A 151 -15.78 26.33 -14.94
CA THR A 151 -15.49 27.09 -13.71
C THR A 151 -15.96 28.54 -13.89
N ALA A 152 -16.08 29.30 -12.81
CA ALA A 152 -16.40 30.73 -12.86
C ALA A 152 -15.44 31.57 -13.76
N ARG A 153 -14.26 31.02 -14.06
CA ARG A 153 -13.20 31.63 -14.89
C ARG A 153 -13.20 31.16 -16.34
N GLY A 154 -14.12 30.26 -16.72
CA GLY A 154 -14.24 29.72 -18.08
C GLY A 154 -14.10 28.18 -18.10
N ILE A 155 -13.78 27.68 -19.27
CA ILE A 155 -13.60 26.25 -19.53
C ILE A 155 -12.19 25.83 -19.09
N GLU A 156 -12.08 24.87 -18.16
CA GLU A 156 -10.80 24.35 -17.66
C GLU A 156 -10.75 22.83 -17.79
N PHE A 157 -9.59 22.30 -18.19
CA PHE A 157 -9.34 20.85 -18.22
C PHE A 157 -9.00 20.32 -16.82
N GLU A 158 -9.45 19.10 -16.52
CA GLU A 158 -9.17 18.43 -15.26
C GLU A 158 -7.68 18.06 -15.14
N GLY A 159 -7.09 17.49 -16.20
CA GLY A 159 -5.71 17.09 -16.24
C GLY A 159 -4.74 18.24 -16.04
N SER A 160 -3.81 18.11 -15.08
CA SER A 160 -2.86 19.18 -14.75
C SER A 160 -1.94 19.53 -15.93
N LEU A 161 -1.46 18.54 -16.71
CA LEU A 161 -0.60 18.77 -17.88
C LEU A 161 -1.36 19.33 -19.07
N ILE A 162 -2.57 18.82 -19.34
CA ILE A 162 -3.40 19.34 -20.44
C ILE A 162 -3.85 20.78 -20.14
N ALA A 163 -4.22 21.06 -18.88
CA ALA A 163 -4.55 22.40 -18.45
C ALA A 163 -3.36 23.37 -18.56
N PHE A 164 -2.14 22.88 -18.25
CA PHE A 164 -0.92 23.67 -18.43
C PHE A 164 -0.74 24.11 -19.89
N LEU A 165 -0.82 23.16 -20.82
CA LEU A 165 -0.72 23.48 -22.25
C LEU A 165 -1.85 24.44 -22.70
N HIS A 166 -3.09 24.14 -22.33
CA HIS A 166 -4.25 24.96 -22.70
C HIS A 166 -4.14 26.40 -22.19
N LEU A 167 -3.79 26.61 -20.92
CA LEU A 167 -3.70 27.95 -20.32
C LEU A 167 -2.52 28.76 -20.87
N ILE A 168 -1.40 28.13 -21.21
CA ILE A 168 -0.26 28.81 -21.87
C ILE A 168 -0.65 29.33 -23.26
N PHE A 169 -1.45 28.56 -24.05
CA PHE A 169 -1.82 28.95 -25.38
C PHE A 169 -2.94 30.02 -25.40
N ILE A 170 -3.92 29.93 -24.49
CA ILE A 170 -5.12 30.78 -24.52
C ILE A 170 -4.96 32.07 -23.73
N ARG A 171 -4.23 32.08 -22.61
CA ARG A 171 -4.06 33.27 -21.78
C ARG A 171 -3.12 34.31 -22.41
N ARG A 172 -3.59 35.56 -22.58
CA ARG A 172 -2.78 36.65 -23.10
C ARG A 172 -1.61 37.01 -22.17
N ASN A 173 -1.84 36.99 -20.88
CA ASN A 173 -0.80 37.14 -19.83
C ASN A 173 -0.29 35.79 -19.38
N LYS A 174 0.87 35.37 -19.91
CA LYS A 174 1.48 34.06 -19.63
C LYS A 174 1.89 33.87 -18.18
N MET A 175 2.37 34.94 -17.51
CA MET A 175 2.77 34.88 -16.09
C MET A 175 1.57 34.67 -15.15
N ALA A 176 0.45 35.35 -15.41
CA ALA A 176 -0.79 35.13 -14.67
C ALA A 176 -1.35 33.72 -14.90
N GLY A 177 -1.29 33.21 -16.14
CA GLY A 177 -1.67 31.85 -16.47
C GLY A 177 -0.81 30.81 -15.75
N PHE A 178 0.51 31.01 -15.66
CA PHE A 178 1.43 30.14 -14.94
C PHE A 178 1.14 30.11 -13.44
N TYR A 179 0.89 31.25 -12.82
CA TYR A 179 0.51 31.31 -11.40
C TYR A 179 -0.84 30.63 -11.14
N GLU A 180 -1.79 30.78 -12.06
CA GLU A 180 -3.10 30.15 -11.98
C GLU A 180 -2.99 28.62 -12.01
N ILE A 181 -2.14 28.05 -12.85
CA ILE A 181 -1.90 26.59 -12.94
C ILE A 181 -1.25 26.02 -11.67
N LEU A 182 -0.35 26.78 -11.06
CA LEU A 182 0.32 26.34 -9.83
C LEU A 182 -0.63 26.31 -8.64
N PHE A 183 -1.60 27.23 -8.57
CA PHE A 183 -2.47 27.41 -7.39
C PHE A 183 -3.97 27.35 -7.75
N ARG A 184 -4.39 26.43 -8.61
CA ARG A 184 -5.81 26.20 -8.90
C ARG A 184 -6.55 25.68 -7.66
N LYS A 185 -7.76 26.20 -7.43
CA LYS A 185 -8.65 25.68 -6.38
C LYS A 185 -9.52 24.55 -6.96
N ASN A 186 -9.66 23.45 -6.24
CA ASN A 186 -10.53 22.29 -6.52
C ASN A 186 -10.19 21.42 -7.74
N LEU A 187 -9.07 21.65 -8.42
CA LEU A 187 -8.60 20.84 -9.54
C LEU A 187 -7.12 20.45 -9.30
N PRO A 188 -6.63 19.35 -9.89
CA PRO A 188 -5.23 18.97 -9.76
C PRO A 188 -4.30 20.09 -10.24
N ASN A 189 -3.34 20.45 -9.39
CA ASN A 189 -2.39 21.53 -9.66
C ASN A 189 -1.10 20.97 -10.28
N LEU A 190 -0.36 21.82 -10.97
CA LEU A 190 0.98 21.45 -11.43
C LEU A 190 1.94 21.28 -10.24
N SER A 191 1.79 22.06 -9.16
CA SER A 191 2.55 21.89 -7.91
C SER A 191 2.30 20.52 -7.28
N SER A 192 1.05 20.03 -7.28
CA SER A 192 0.70 18.70 -6.80
C SER A 192 1.35 17.59 -7.63
N LEU A 193 1.46 17.77 -8.95
CA LEU A 193 2.15 16.82 -9.82
C LEU A 193 3.66 16.77 -9.51
N PHE A 194 4.32 17.92 -9.38
CA PHE A 194 5.73 17.97 -8.99
C PHE A 194 5.96 17.36 -7.60
N GLY A 195 5.07 17.66 -6.65
CA GLY A 195 5.08 17.02 -5.32
C GLY A 195 4.99 15.49 -5.43
N THR A 196 4.11 14.99 -6.28
CA THR A 196 3.96 13.54 -6.50
C THR A 196 5.24 12.90 -7.07
N ILE A 197 5.86 13.53 -8.08
CA ILE A 197 7.12 13.05 -8.66
C ILE A 197 8.24 13.09 -7.62
N PHE A 198 8.32 14.15 -6.82
CA PHE A 198 9.31 14.27 -5.76
C PHE A 198 9.17 13.17 -4.71
N ILE A 199 7.94 12.94 -4.20
CA ILE A 199 7.67 11.88 -3.23
C ILE A 199 7.94 10.50 -3.83
N PHE A 200 7.61 10.27 -5.10
CA PHE A 200 7.93 9.03 -5.81
C PHE A 200 9.44 8.76 -5.82
N GLY A 201 10.24 9.76 -6.19
CA GLY A 201 11.71 9.64 -6.16
C GLY A 201 12.27 9.42 -4.76
N LEU A 202 11.71 10.10 -3.75
CA LEU A 202 12.12 9.94 -2.34
C LEU A 202 11.85 8.52 -1.84
N VAL A 203 10.68 7.95 -2.16
CA VAL A 203 10.33 6.58 -1.75
C VAL A 203 11.23 5.55 -2.44
N ILE A 204 11.55 5.73 -3.73
CA ILE A 204 12.50 4.86 -4.44
C ILE A 204 13.88 4.90 -3.75
N TYR A 205 14.34 6.08 -3.39
CA TYR A 205 15.61 6.24 -2.68
C TYR A 205 15.60 5.50 -1.33
N LEU A 206 14.53 5.64 -0.53
CA LEU A 206 14.38 4.94 0.74
C LEU A 206 14.30 3.41 0.57
N GLN A 207 13.68 2.91 -0.51
CA GLN A 207 13.62 1.48 -0.83
C GLN A 207 15.01 0.88 -1.14
N GLY A 208 15.91 1.69 -1.69
CA GLY A 208 17.29 1.30 -1.97
C GLY A 208 18.16 1.16 -0.72
N LEU A 209 17.80 1.79 0.40
CA LEU A 209 18.58 1.76 1.64
C LEU A 209 18.49 0.38 2.32
N ARG A 210 19.65 -0.25 2.49
CA ARG A 210 19.77 -1.57 3.11
C ARG A 210 21.06 -1.70 3.90
N VAL A 211 21.04 -2.48 4.96
CA VAL A 211 22.23 -2.91 5.71
C VAL A 211 22.56 -4.34 5.30
N GLU A 212 23.78 -4.58 4.84
CA GLU A 212 24.23 -5.89 4.37
C GLU A 212 25.02 -6.59 5.48
N LEU A 213 24.45 -7.67 6.04
CA LEU A 213 25.13 -8.49 7.03
C LEU A 213 25.95 -9.57 6.30
N PRO A 214 27.26 -9.72 6.63
CA PRO A 214 28.08 -10.76 6.03
C PRO A 214 27.65 -12.13 6.54
N THR A 215 27.43 -13.07 5.63
CA THR A 215 27.06 -14.46 5.93
C THR A 215 28.13 -15.42 5.40
N GLU A 216 28.28 -16.56 6.07
CA GLU A 216 29.20 -17.64 5.66
C GLU A 216 28.41 -18.93 5.49
N SER A 217 28.81 -19.78 4.54
CA SER A 217 28.21 -21.09 4.35
C SER A 217 28.71 -22.07 5.41
N THR A 218 27.80 -22.81 6.03
CA THR A 218 28.12 -23.83 7.02
C THR A 218 28.72 -25.08 6.38
N GLN A 219 28.49 -25.35 5.09
CA GLN A 219 28.91 -26.54 4.39
C GLN A 219 30.25 -26.38 3.67
N VAL A 220 30.54 -25.21 3.11
CA VAL A 220 31.72 -24.96 2.29
C VAL A 220 32.49 -23.78 2.91
N LYS A 221 33.69 -24.06 3.42
CA LYS A 221 34.56 -23.02 3.96
C LYS A 221 34.99 -22.07 2.83
N GLY A 222 34.87 -20.76 3.08
CA GLY A 222 35.31 -19.72 2.13
C GLY A 222 34.21 -19.16 1.24
N VAL A 223 33.01 -19.72 1.25
CA VAL A 223 31.86 -19.10 0.54
C VAL A 223 31.19 -18.10 1.47
N THR A 224 31.38 -16.84 1.14
CA THR A 224 30.77 -15.71 1.85
C THR A 224 29.60 -15.17 1.04
N GLY A 225 28.53 -14.80 1.72
CA GLY A 225 27.36 -14.14 1.12
C GLY A 225 27.03 -12.88 1.92
N LYS A 226 26.04 -12.13 1.43
CA LYS A 226 25.51 -10.97 2.11
C LYS A 226 24.01 -11.14 2.33
N TRP A 227 23.54 -10.88 3.54
CA TRP A 227 22.12 -10.86 3.85
C TRP A 227 21.64 -9.42 3.98
N PRO A 228 20.83 -8.92 3.04
CA PRO A 228 20.38 -7.54 3.07
C PRO A 228 19.18 -7.37 4.02
N ILE A 229 19.28 -6.48 4.98
CA ILE A 229 18.16 -5.97 5.78
C ILE A 229 17.77 -4.62 5.21
N LYS A 230 16.59 -4.54 4.59
CA LYS A 230 16.08 -3.30 3.99
C LYS A 230 15.61 -2.33 5.09
N LEU A 231 15.70 -1.02 4.86
CA LEU A 231 15.16 -0.02 5.76
C LEU A 231 13.63 -0.17 5.86
N LEU A 232 12.94 -0.31 4.72
CA LEU A 232 11.50 -0.57 4.67
C LEU A 232 11.23 -2.08 4.80
N TYR A 233 11.59 -2.64 5.96
CA TYR A 233 11.59 -4.07 6.21
C TYR A 233 10.18 -4.68 6.26
N SER A 234 9.23 -3.97 6.88
CA SER A 234 7.87 -4.46 7.13
C SER A 234 6.93 -4.37 5.91
N SER A 235 7.45 -3.98 4.74
CA SER A 235 6.67 -3.93 3.49
C SER A 235 5.49 -2.93 3.53
N THR A 236 4.40 -3.24 2.81
CA THR A 236 3.26 -2.34 2.60
C THR A 236 2.18 -2.43 3.68
N MET A 237 2.10 -3.54 4.40
CA MET A 237 1.01 -3.83 5.34
C MET A 237 0.87 -2.84 6.51
N PRO A 238 1.94 -2.37 7.17
CA PRO A 238 1.81 -1.37 8.24
C PRO A 238 1.16 -0.06 7.76
N VAL A 239 1.43 0.35 6.53
CA VAL A 239 0.85 1.55 5.92
C VAL A 239 -0.65 1.37 5.71
N ILE A 240 -1.05 0.20 5.22
CA ILE A 240 -2.46 -0.16 5.05
C ILE A 240 -3.17 -0.16 6.40
N LEU A 241 -2.60 -0.83 7.42
CA LEU A 241 -3.17 -0.90 8.78
C LEU A 241 -3.39 0.49 9.38
N GLN A 242 -2.38 1.36 9.28
CA GLN A 242 -2.47 2.74 9.77
C GLN A 242 -3.58 3.51 9.06
N SER A 243 -3.67 3.41 7.75
CA SER A 243 -4.69 4.09 6.96
C SER A 243 -6.09 3.59 7.27
N TYR A 244 -6.24 2.28 7.50
CA TYR A 244 -7.48 1.67 7.96
C TYR A 244 -7.90 2.20 9.33
N LEU A 245 -6.97 2.23 10.28
CA LEU A 245 -7.26 2.75 11.62
C LEU A 245 -7.78 4.19 11.55
N VAL A 246 -7.10 5.07 10.84
CA VAL A 246 -7.47 6.48 10.69
C VAL A 246 -8.84 6.62 10.02
N SER A 247 -9.06 5.92 8.90
CA SER A 247 -10.32 5.96 8.14
C SER A 247 -11.52 5.42 8.93
N HIS A 248 -11.35 4.27 9.58
CA HIS A 248 -12.44 3.67 10.35
C HIS A 248 -12.78 4.48 11.59
N THR A 249 -11.78 4.99 12.31
CA THR A 249 -12.00 5.86 13.47
C THR A 249 -12.76 7.13 13.06
N SER A 250 -12.40 7.75 11.96
CA SER A 250 -13.10 8.93 11.43
C SER A 250 -14.54 8.61 11.01
N THR A 251 -14.75 7.48 10.33
CA THR A 251 -16.08 7.06 9.85
C THR A 251 -17.01 6.72 11.03
N ILE A 252 -16.52 5.98 12.02
CA ILE A 252 -17.29 5.61 13.21
C ILE A 252 -17.63 6.86 14.02
N SER A 253 -16.65 7.76 14.22
CA SER A 253 -16.87 9.03 14.92
C SER A 253 -17.95 9.88 14.26
N ARG A 254 -17.90 9.99 12.93
CA ARG A 254 -18.91 10.72 12.16
C ARG A 254 -20.29 10.09 12.29
N PHE A 255 -20.39 8.77 12.10
CA PHE A 255 -21.67 8.05 12.21
C PHE A 255 -22.30 8.21 13.60
N LEU A 256 -21.48 8.14 14.66
CA LEU A 256 -21.95 8.37 16.03
C LEU A 256 -22.41 9.81 16.23
N TYR A 257 -21.68 10.79 15.68
CA TYR A 257 -22.06 12.20 15.77
C TYR A 257 -23.38 12.50 15.06
N ASP A 258 -23.61 11.91 13.88
CA ASP A 258 -24.86 12.08 13.13
C ASP A 258 -26.07 11.49 13.88
N LYS A 259 -25.89 10.39 14.66
CA LYS A 259 -26.95 9.76 15.42
C LYS A 259 -27.15 10.31 16.84
N PHE A 260 -26.06 10.66 17.51
CA PHE A 260 -26.05 11.04 18.93
C PHE A 260 -25.25 12.33 19.19
N PRO A 261 -25.65 13.51 18.65
CA PRO A 261 -24.84 14.73 18.71
C PRO A 261 -24.64 15.27 20.13
N ASN A 262 -25.56 14.96 21.05
CA ASN A 262 -25.55 15.46 22.42
C ASN A 262 -24.83 14.57 23.44
N PHE A 263 -24.35 13.39 23.02
CA PHE A 263 -23.66 12.48 23.91
C PHE A 263 -22.20 12.92 24.14
N LEU A 264 -21.79 13.10 25.40
CA LEU A 264 -20.51 13.67 25.76
C LEU A 264 -19.31 12.91 25.18
N LEU A 265 -19.35 11.58 25.20
CA LEU A 265 -18.29 10.73 24.63
C LEU A 265 -18.15 10.92 23.11
N VAL A 266 -19.25 11.12 22.41
CA VAL A 266 -19.26 11.36 20.97
C VAL A 266 -18.65 12.72 20.65
N ARG A 267 -18.91 13.75 21.45
CA ARG A 267 -18.30 15.08 21.32
C ARG A 267 -16.79 15.07 21.61
N ILE A 268 -16.35 14.24 22.55
CA ILE A 268 -14.91 14.04 22.82
C ILE A 268 -14.24 13.32 21.62
N LEU A 269 -14.92 12.36 21.02
CA LEU A 269 -14.41 11.64 19.86
C LEU A 269 -14.26 12.54 18.64
N GLY A 270 -15.28 13.34 18.32
CA GLY A 270 -15.18 14.31 17.24
C GLY A 270 -16.46 15.07 16.96
N VAL A 271 -16.34 16.38 16.75
CA VAL A 271 -17.40 17.26 16.29
C VAL A 271 -17.17 17.56 14.81
N TRP A 272 -18.13 17.21 13.98
CA TRP A 272 -18.00 17.30 12.51
C TRP A 272 -18.76 18.50 11.96
N SER A 273 -18.17 19.15 10.96
CA SER A 273 -18.83 20.19 10.15
C SER A 273 -18.58 19.98 8.68
N VAL A 274 -19.40 20.59 7.86
CA VAL A 274 -19.24 20.59 6.41
C VAL A 274 -18.49 21.85 6.00
N ASN A 275 -17.32 21.70 5.41
CA ASN A 275 -16.53 22.81 4.89
C ASN A 275 -17.15 23.38 3.58
N GLU A 276 -16.69 24.56 3.12
CA GLU A 276 -17.11 25.21 1.85
C GLU A 276 -17.04 24.25 0.64
N ASN A 277 -16.10 23.31 0.66
CA ASN A 277 -15.92 22.28 -0.37
C ASN A 277 -16.83 21.05 -0.20
N ARG A 278 -17.87 21.13 0.64
CA ARG A 278 -18.79 20.01 0.99
C ARG A 278 -18.07 18.76 1.55
N ARG A 279 -16.88 18.92 2.10
CA ARG A 279 -16.18 17.83 2.82
C ARG A 279 -16.51 17.91 4.30
N TYR A 280 -16.71 16.75 4.90
CA TYR A 280 -16.83 16.66 6.35
C TYR A 280 -15.45 16.75 6.99
N VAL A 281 -15.26 17.74 7.84
CA VAL A 281 -14.01 18.00 8.54
C VAL A 281 -14.27 18.00 10.04
N PRO A 282 -13.46 17.32 10.87
CA PRO A 282 -13.59 17.39 12.31
C PRO A 282 -13.04 18.72 12.81
N ILE A 283 -13.89 19.50 13.50
CA ILE A 283 -13.48 20.79 14.10
C ILE A 283 -12.77 20.57 15.44
N ASN A 284 -13.35 19.73 16.29
CA ASN A 284 -12.87 19.46 17.64
C ASN A 284 -12.95 17.96 17.98
N GLY A 285 -12.23 17.55 19.02
CA GLY A 285 -12.18 16.19 19.50
C GLY A 285 -10.93 15.43 19.07
N LEU A 286 -10.83 14.16 19.48
CA LEU A 286 -9.68 13.31 19.17
C LEU A 286 -9.46 13.14 17.66
N CYS A 287 -10.54 12.99 16.88
CA CYS A 287 -10.45 12.86 15.43
C CYS A 287 -9.86 14.09 14.74
N SER A 288 -9.98 15.29 15.33
CA SER A 288 -9.35 16.49 14.78
C SER A 288 -7.83 16.39 14.80
N PHE A 289 -7.24 15.77 15.83
CA PHE A 289 -5.77 15.60 15.92
C PHE A 289 -5.21 14.51 15.00
N ILE A 290 -6.08 13.59 14.54
CA ILE A 290 -5.71 12.51 13.62
C ILE A 290 -5.85 12.96 12.16
N TYR A 291 -6.67 13.99 11.90
CA TYR A 291 -6.97 14.46 10.56
C TYR A 291 -5.85 15.34 10.01
N PRO A 292 -5.38 15.13 8.75
CA PRO A 292 -4.32 15.93 8.16
C PRO A 292 -4.80 17.38 7.93
N PRO A 293 -3.91 18.38 8.09
CA PRO A 293 -4.20 19.76 7.71
C PRO A 293 -4.44 19.86 6.20
N GLU A 294 -5.44 20.65 5.77
CA GLU A 294 -5.82 20.77 4.36
C GLU A 294 -4.74 21.46 3.48
N SER A 295 -3.88 22.27 4.10
CA SER A 295 -2.81 22.98 3.38
C SER A 295 -1.64 23.33 4.28
N PHE A 296 -0.49 23.57 3.66
CA PHE A 296 0.72 24.04 4.38
C PHE A 296 0.47 25.35 5.18
N THR A 297 -0.36 26.24 4.63
CA THR A 297 -0.74 27.50 5.31
C THR A 297 -1.57 27.26 6.57
N GLU A 298 -2.40 26.23 6.60
CA GLU A 298 -3.16 25.86 7.80
C GLU A 298 -2.25 25.23 8.86
N ALA A 299 -1.31 24.39 8.46
CA ALA A 299 -0.30 23.83 9.35
C ALA A 299 0.51 24.91 10.08
N LEU A 300 0.87 26.00 9.38
CA LEU A 300 1.56 27.16 9.97
C LEU A 300 0.66 27.98 10.90
N LYS A 301 -0.64 28.11 10.61
CA LYS A 301 -1.59 28.85 11.47
C LYS A 301 -1.87 28.14 12.80
N LYS A 302 -1.84 26.79 12.80
CA LYS A 302 -2.12 25.96 13.98
C LYS A 302 -0.94 25.03 14.28
N PRO A 303 0.21 25.54 14.73
CA PRO A 303 1.42 24.74 14.87
C PRO A 303 1.30 23.62 15.92
N LEU A 304 0.54 23.82 17.00
CA LEU A 304 0.31 22.81 18.01
C LEU A 304 -0.48 21.62 17.48
N HIS A 305 -1.54 21.89 16.72
CA HIS A 305 -2.33 20.85 16.06
C HIS A 305 -1.47 20.04 15.09
N PHE A 306 -0.69 20.72 14.27
CA PHE A 306 0.23 20.07 13.33
C PHE A 306 1.28 19.19 14.04
N LEU A 307 1.83 19.64 15.16
CA LEU A 307 2.84 18.89 15.91
C LEU A 307 2.25 17.62 16.54
N ILE A 308 1.00 17.69 17.05
CA ILE A 308 0.30 16.51 17.57
C ILE A 308 -0.01 15.51 16.43
N TYR A 309 -0.51 15.99 15.29
CA TYR A 309 -0.74 15.18 14.10
C TYR A 309 0.53 14.49 13.62
N LEU A 310 1.63 15.25 13.50
CA LEU A 310 2.95 14.72 13.12
C LEU A 310 3.41 13.62 14.07
N SER A 311 3.37 13.88 15.38
CA SER A 311 3.77 12.91 16.41
C SER A 311 2.93 11.63 16.33
N PHE A 312 1.60 11.77 16.18
CA PHE A 312 0.69 10.64 16.04
C PHE A 312 1.04 9.80 14.80
N MET A 313 1.22 10.45 13.64
CA MET A 313 1.52 9.74 12.38
C MET A 313 2.86 9.00 12.44
N LEU A 314 3.90 9.62 12.99
CA LEU A 314 5.22 9.01 13.11
C LEU A 314 5.22 7.83 14.09
N LEU A 315 4.64 8.01 15.28
CA LEU A 315 4.64 6.99 16.31
C LEU A 315 3.74 5.79 15.94
N SER A 316 2.55 6.06 15.38
CA SER A 316 1.64 4.97 14.95
C SER A 316 2.24 4.16 13.81
N ALA A 317 2.86 4.79 12.80
CA ALA A 317 3.53 4.09 11.70
C ALA A 317 4.69 3.22 12.22
N ALA A 318 5.52 3.76 13.11
CA ALA A 318 6.63 3.02 13.71
C ALA A 318 6.14 1.85 14.57
N PHE A 319 5.07 2.05 15.36
CA PHE A 319 4.46 1.01 16.18
C PHE A 319 3.89 -0.12 15.33
N PHE A 320 3.06 0.19 14.30
CA PHE A 320 2.52 -0.82 13.41
C PHE A 320 3.60 -1.57 12.63
N SER A 321 4.64 -0.87 12.21
CA SER A 321 5.77 -1.50 11.52
C SER A 321 6.51 -2.50 12.41
N ARG A 322 6.71 -2.18 13.69
CA ARG A 322 7.34 -3.08 14.65
C ARG A 322 6.46 -4.28 15.00
N THR A 323 5.16 -4.07 15.27
CA THR A 323 4.24 -5.17 15.59
C THR A 323 4.00 -6.09 14.40
N TRP A 324 4.04 -5.54 13.17
CA TRP A 324 3.86 -6.35 11.97
C TRP A 324 4.95 -7.39 11.74
N ILE A 325 6.18 -7.15 12.19
CA ILE A 325 7.26 -8.14 12.06
C ILE A 325 6.91 -9.43 12.79
N ASP A 326 6.32 -9.31 13.97
CA ASP A 326 5.94 -10.48 14.78
C ASP A 326 4.80 -11.25 14.11
N VAL A 327 3.87 -10.54 13.42
CA VAL A 327 2.73 -11.13 12.70
C VAL A 327 3.14 -11.76 11.36
N SER A 328 4.09 -11.16 10.64
CA SER A 328 4.45 -11.55 9.26
C SER A 328 5.49 -12.66 9.15
N GLU A 329 5.80 -13.40 10.23
CA GLU A 329 6.87 -14.41 10.27
C GLU A 329 8.24 -13.88 9.77
N SER A 330 8.44 -12.58 9.86
CA SER A 330 9.70 -11.91 9.52
C SER A 330 10.53 -11.57 10.75
N ASN A 331 10.19 -12.19 11.88
CA ASN A 331 10.87 -12.00 13.15
C ASN A 331 12.29 -12.57 13.12
N GLN A 332 13.13 -12.11 14.02
CA GLN A 332 14.50 -12.56 14.21
C GLN A 332 14.67 -14.09 14.26
N PHE A 333 13.72 -14.80 14.89
CA PHE A 333 13.73 -16.26 15.02
C PHE A 333 13.43 -16.95 13.68
N ASP A 334 12.51 -16.41 12.90
CA ASP A 334 12.11 -17.00 11.63
C ASP A 334 13.17 -16.76 10.55
N VAL A 335 13.79 -15.58 10.54
CA VAL A 335 14.94 -15.27 9.69
C VAL A 335 16.14 -16.17 10.05
N ALA A 336 16.40 -16.41 11.34
CA ALA A 336 17.45 -17.35 11.77
C ALA A 336 17.17 -18.79 11.32
N LYS A 337 15.89 -19.25 11.42
CA LYS A 337 15.49 -20.56 10.88
C LYS A 337 15.67 -20.63 9.36
N GLN A 338 15.35 -19.54 8.64
CA GLN A 338 15.54 -19.46 7.19
C GLN A 338 17.01 -19.51 6.80
N LEU A 339 17.89 -18.77 7.49
CA LEU A 339 19.33 -18.84 7.29
C LEU A 339 19.85 -20.27 7.53
N LYS A 340 19.39 -20.91 8.59
CA LYS A 340 19.75 -22.31 8.89
C LYS A 340 19.28 -23.29 7.82
N ARG A 341 18.04 -23.13 7.30
CA ARG A 341 17.53 -23.94 6.16
C ARG A 341 18.39 -23.76 4.91
N ASN A 342 18.88 -22.55 4.67
CA ASN A 342 19.78 -22.23 3.55
C ASN A 342 21.23 -22.63 3.82
N LYS A 343 21.52 -23.24 4.99
CA LYS A 343 22.86 -23.67 5.44
C LYS A 343 23.86 -22.50 5.48
N MET A 344 23.38 -21.32 5.86
CA MET A 344 24.15 -20.09 6.04
C MET A 344 24.10 -19.63 7.50
N THR A 345 25.19 -19.04 7.98
CA THR A 345 25.28 -18.39 9.29
C THR A 345 25.87 -16.99 9.13
N LEU A 346 25.70 -16.14 10.15
CA LEU A 346 26.36 -14.84 10.18
C LEU A 346 27.85 -15.03 10.46
N LYS A 347 28.69 -14.30 9.73
CA LYS A 347 30.14 -14.37 9.90
C LYS A 347 30.56 -14.02 11.32
N GLY A 348 31.35 -14.91 11.94
CA GLY A 348 31.86 -14.70 13.31
C GLY A 348 30.84 -14.90 14.43
N VAL A 349 29.61 -15.36 14.14
CA VAL A 349 28.57 -15.62 15.13
C VAL A 349 28.24 -17.11 15.20
N ARG A 350 28.16 -17.67 16.41
CA ARG A 350 27.70 -19.06 16.59
C ARG A 350 26.21 -19.16 16.21
N GLU A 351 25.80 -20.30 15.64
CA GLU A 351 24.42 -20.55 15.21
C GLU A 351 23.36 -20.24 16.29
N LYS A 352 23.67 -20.55 17.55
CA LYS A 352 22.77 -20.29 18.70
C LYS A 352 22.53 -18.80 18.96
N ASN A 353 23.52 -17.95 18.65
CA ASN A 353 23.47 -16.51 18.94
C ASN A 353 23.00 -15.69 17.74
N VAL A 354 22.76 -16.30 16.57
CA VAL A 354 22.24 -15.61 15.38
C VAL A 354 20.93 -14.87 15.64
N PRO A 355 19.92 -15.45 16.33
CA PRO A 355 18.68 -14.74 16.64
C PRO A 355 18.89 -13.49 17.52
N GLU A 356 19.85 -13.53 18.44
CA GLU A 356 20.17 -12.41 19.32
C GLU A 356 20.78 -11.22 18.55
N VAL A 357 21.68 -11.53 17.60
CA VAL A 357 22.28 -10.50 16.74
C VAL A 357 21.22 -9.91 15.81
N LEU A 358 20.41 -10.75 15.15
CA LEU A 358 19.31 -10.28 14.29
C LEU A 358 18.28 -9.46 15.08
N GLY A 359 18.06 -9.79 16.36
CA GLY A 359 17.17 -9.07 17.25
C GLY A 359 17.56 -7.61 17.54
N LYS A 360 18.82 -7.24 17.29
CA LYS A 360 19.27 -5.85 17.34
C LYS A 360 18.98 -5.07 16.07
N TYR A 361 19.05 -5.74 14.89
CA TYR A 361 18.92 -5.08 13.60
C TYR A 361 17.46 -5.05 13.08
N ILE A 362 16.75 -6.17 13.15
CA ILE A 362 15.42 -6.30 12.52
C ILE A 362 14.38 -5.36 13.18
N PRO A 363 14.16 -5.39 14.52
CA PRO A 363 13.18 -4.50 15.13
C PRO A 363 13.54 -3.03 14.99
N THR A 364 14.84 -2.70 15.03
CA THR A 364 15.32 -1.33 14.85
C THR A 364 15.10 -0.85 13.42
N ALA A 365 15.42 -1.68 12.42
CA ALA A 365 15.18 -1.35 11.01
C ALA A 365 13.69 -1.14 10.73
N ALA A 366 12.83 -1.99 11.28
CA ALA A 366 11.39 -1.84 11.10
C ALA A 366 10.82 -0.60 11.80
N PHE A 367 11.25 -0.32 13.01
CA PHE A 367 10.83 0.90 13.71
C PHE A 367 11.24 2.16 12.93
N LEU A 368 12.51 2.24 12.51
CA LEU A 368 13.02 3.34 11.69
C LEU A 368 12.31 3.40 10.34
N GLY A 369 12.09 2.26 9.68
CA GLY A 369 11.37 2.19 8.42
C GLY A 369 9.95 2.73 8.55
N GLY A 370 9.20 2.33 9.58
CA GLY A 370 7.87 2.85 9.88
C GLY A 370 7.88 4.36 10.16
N PHE A 371 8.88 4.85 10.90
CA PHE A 371 9.06 6.26 11.17
C PHE A 371 9.26 7.06 9.87
N PHE A 372 10.14 6.62 8.97
CA PHE A 372 10.36 7.26 7.67
C PHE A 372 9.12 7.21 6.77
N ILE A 373 8.37 6.11 6.79
CA ILE A 373 7.09 6.01 6.08
C ILE A 373 6.12 7.08 6.59
N GLY A 374 5.95 7.20 7.91
CA GLY A 374 5.11 8.23 8.51
C GLY A 374 5.52 9.64 8.11
N LEU A 375 6.83 9.91 8.11
CA LEU A 375 7.38 11.20 7.69
C LEU A 375 7.07 11.51 6.22
N VAL A 376 7.27 10.56 5.32
CA VAL A 376 6.95 10.71 3.89
C VAL A 376 5.45 10.91 3.69
N CYS A 377 4.58 10.20 4.43
CA CYS A 377 3.13 10.43 4.38
C CYS A 377 2.75 11.86 4.76
N VAL A 378 3.33 12.40 5.84
CA VAL A 378 3.07 13.77 6.26
C VAL A 378 3.58 14.78 5.23
N LEU A 379 4.79 14.59 4.70
CA LEU A 379 5.33 15.44 3.63
C LEU A 379 4.45 15.44 2.39
N ALA A 380 3.97 14.27 1.97
CA ALA A 380 3.08 14.14 0.82
C ALA A 380 1.74 14.85 1.03
N ASN A 381 1.17 14.77 2.24
CA ASN A 381 -0.07 15.48 2.58
C ASN A 381 0.14 17.00 2.60
N LEU A 382 1.29 17.49 3.10
CA LEU A 382 1.62 18.92 3.09
C LEU A 382 1.84 19.47 1.68
N MET A 383 2.38 18.67 0.76
CA MET A 383 2.60 19.05 -0.64
C MET A 383 1.33 18.94 -1.49
N ASP A 384 0.18 18.57 -0.90
CA ASP A 384 -1.09 18.33 -1.60
C ASP A 384 -0.89 17.45 -2.85
N THR A 385 -0.18 16.32 -2.67
CA THR A 385 0.15 15.43 -3.79
C THR A 385 -1.09 14.82 -4.44
N ILE A 386 -0.98 14.46 -5.71
CA ILE A 386 -2.04 13.76 -6.44
C ILE A 386 -2.20 12.36 -5.84
N GLY A 387 -3.28 12.15 -5.13
CA GLY A 387 -3.48 10.97 -4.30
C GLY A 387 -3.08 11.25 -2.83
N SER A 388 -3.29 10.31 -1.93
CA SER A 388 -2.75 10.43 -0.56
C SER A 388 -1.30 9.96 -0.54
N GLY A 389 -0.51 10.49 0.41
CA GLY A 389 0.87 10.05 0.58
C GLY A 389 0.99 8.54 0.81
N THR A 390 0.05 7.95 1.53
CA THR A 390 -0.02 6.50 1.76
C THR A 390 -0.18 5.70 0.47
N ASN A 391 -1.05 6.17 -0.45
CA ASN A 391 -1.28 5.48 -1.73
C ASN A 391 -0.04 5.53 -2.63
N ILE A 392 0.66 6.65 -2.68
CA ILE A 392 1.90 6.78 -3.44
C ILE A 392 2.97 5.81 -2.90
N ILE A 393 3.14 5.76 -1.58
CA ILE A 393 4.10 4.84 -0.95
C ILE A 393 3.74 3.38 -1.28
N LEU A 394 2.46 3.02 -1.17
CA LEU A 394 1.99 1.68 -1.52
C LEU A 394 2.29 1.33 -2.98
N ALA A 395 1.91 2.19 -3.91
CA ALA A 395 2.15 1.96 -5.34
C ALA A 395 3.65 1.80 -5.64
N VAL A 396 4.49 2.71 -5.13
CA VAL A 396 5.94 2.65 -5.35
C VAL A 396 6.55 1.38 -4.74
N SER A 397 6.15 1.03 -3.52
CA SER A 397 6.66 -0.17 -2.84
C SER A 397 6.30 -1.44 -3.58
N ILE A 398 5.08 -1.51 -4.13
CA ILE A 398 4.61 -2.66 -4.90
C ILE A 398 5.33 -2.74 -6.25
N VAL A 399 5.45 -1.62 -6.97
CA VAL A 399 6.19 -1.56 -8.24
C VAL A 399 7.66 -1.97 -8.04
N TRP A 400 8.28 -1.51 -6.93
CA TRP A 400 9.64 -1.92 -6.58
C TRP A 400 9.76 -3.42 -6.31
N GLN A 401 8.79 -4.03 -5.61
CA GLN A 401 8.77 -5.48 -5.38
C GLN A 401 8.69 -6.28 -6.68
N TYR A 402 7.84 -5.85 -7.62
CA TYR A 402 7.75 -6.47 -8.95
C TYR A 402 9.04 -6.28 -9.74
N PHE A 403 9.63 -5.10 -9.69
CA PHE A 403 10.93 -4.86 -10.33
C PHE A 403 12.01 -5.81 -9.81
N GLU A 404 12.09 -6.03 -8.49
CA GLU A 404 13.01 -7.02 -7.89
C GLU A 404 12.71 -8.46 -8.33
N LEU A 405 11.42 -8.84 -8.43
CA LEU A 405 11.04 -10.17 -8.92
C LEU A 405 11.48 -10.38 -10.36
N PHE A 406 11.17 -9.46 -11.26
CA PHE A 406 11.58 -9.54 -12.66
C PHE A 406 13.11 -9.53 -12.83
N THR A 407 13.80 -8.73 -12.03
CA THR A 407 15.26 -8.70 -12.03
C THR A 407 15.86 -10.06 -11.63
N LYS A 408 15.34 -10.69 -10.57
CA LYS A 408 15.78 -12.02 -10.13
C LYS A 408 15.50 -13.09 -11.17
N GLU A 409 14.39 -12.99 -11.88
CA GLU A 409 13.99 -13.94 -12.92
C GLU A 409 14.86 -13.79 -14.19
N ASN A 410 15.12 -12.56 -14.61
CA ASN A 410 16.03 -12.26 -15.72
C ASN A 410 17.47 -12.71 -15.44
N MET A 411 17.95 -12.57 -14.21
CA MET A 411 19.26 -13.10 -13.80
C MET A 411 19.31 -14.63 -13.88
N LYS A 412 18.22 -15.33 -13.53
CA LYS A 412 18.15 -16.79 -13.67
C LYS A 412 18.16 -17.24 -15.13
N ASN A 413 17.59 -16.45 -16.03
CA ASN A 413 17.49 -16.73 -17.45
C ASN A 413 18.71 -16.29 -18.27
N GLY A 414 19.76 -15.73 -17.63
CA GLY A 414 21.02 -15.35 -18.27
C GLY A 414 20.98 -14.04 -19.07
N ASN A 415 19.88 -13.30 -19.06
CA ASN A 415 19.76 -11.99 -19.72
C ASN A 415 20.27 -10.84 -18.82
N ILE A 416 21.58 -10.70 -18.74
CA ILE A 416 22.25 -9.77 -17.80
C ILE A 416 22.28 -8.30 -18.30
N GLY A 417 21.98 -8.04 -19.57
CA GLY A 417 22.36 -6.79 -20.24
C GLY A 417 21.61 -5.52 -19.84
N PHE A 418 20.40 -5.57 -19.30
CA PHE A 418 19.59 -4.37 -19.04
C PHE A 418 19.56 -3.92 -17.56
N VAL A 419 19.93 -4.79 -16.66
CA VAL A 419 19.73 -4.62 -15.21
C VAL A 419 20.97 -4.06 -14.50
N GLU A 420 22.18 -4.33 -15.01
CA GLU A 420 23.43 -3.81 -14.42
C GLU A 420 23.54 -2.28 -14.49
N VAL A 421 22.88 -1.63 -15.45
CA VAL A 421 22.94 -0.17 -15.64
C VAL A 421 22.14 0.60 -14.59
N TRP A 422 21.07 0.00 -14.03
CA TRP A 422 20.15 0.71 -13.11
C TRP A 422 20.35 0.39 -11.63
N ILE A 423 20.93 -0.75 -11.27
CA ILE A 423 21.19 -1.14 -9.89
C ILE A 423 22.64 -0.82 -9.47
N GLY A 424 23.24 0.22 -10.04
CA GLY A 424 24.58 0.69 -9.80
C GLY A 424 25.19 0.26 -8.46
N GLY A 425 25.97 -0.81 -8.47
CA GLY A 425 26.81 -1.23 -7.36
C GLY A 425 26.22 -2.34 -6.46
N GLY A 426 26.61 -3.58 -6.73
CA GLY A 426 26.61 -4.61 -5.71
C GLY A 426 25.74 -5.85 -5.91
N VAL A 427 25.54 -6.30 -7.14
CA VAL A 427 25.17 -7.71 -7.34
C VAL A 427 26.46 -8.51 -7.50
N ASP A 428 26.92 -9.06 -6.39
CA ASP A 428 28.09 -9.93 -6.38
C ASP A 428 27.80 -11.22 -7.15
N LYS A 429 28.56 -11.48 -8.20
CA LYS A 429 28.47 -12.68 -9.06
C LYS A 429 28.70 -13.99 -8.29
N SER A 430 29.12 -13.93 -7.02
CA SER A 430 29.49 -15.09 -6.21
C SER A 430 28.32 -16.04 -5.84
N GLY A 431 27.07 -15.60 -5.97
CA GLY A 431 25.89 -16.45 -5.70
C GLY A 431 25.37 -17.24 -6.90
N ILE A 432 25.83 -16.93 -8.11
CA ILE A 432 25.30 -17.49 -9.36
C ILE A 432 26.11 -18.68 -9.87
N ASP A 433 27.40 -18.72 -9.57
CA ASP A 433 28.29 -19.77 -10.08
C ASP A 433 28.10 -21.16 -9.44
N MET A 434 27.39 -21.28 -8.30
CA MET A 434 27.20 -22.59 -7.66
C MET A 434 26.14 -23.50 -8.31
N LYS A 435 25.28 -22.98 -9.20
CA LYS A 435 24.29 -23.82 -9.89
C LYS A 435 24.70 -24.19 -11.32
N GLY A 436 25.51 -23.36 -11.98
CA GLY A 436 25.97 -23.59 -13.35
C GLY A 436 27.03 -24.72 -13.48
N ASP A 437 27.80 -24.97 -12.44
CA ASP A 437 28.91 -25.94 -12.51
C ASP A 437 28.50 -27.38 -12.16
N ARG A 438 27.31 -27.61 -11.60
CA ARG A 438 26.78 -28.96 -11.39
C ARG A 438 26.13 -29.57 -12.64
N ASP A 439 25.53 -28.76 -13.49
CA ASP A 439 24.91 -29.27 -14.71
C ASP A 439 25.92 -29.53 -15.84
N LYS A 440 27.08 -28.88 -15.82
CA LYS A 440 28.13 -29.15 -16.79
C LYS A 440 28.95 -30.40 -16.52
N ARG A 441 28.96 -30.94 -15.30
CA ARG A 441 29.65 -32.19 -14.97
C ARG A 441 28.77 -33.46 -15.13
N GLY A 442 27.48 -33.29 -15.39
CA GLY A 442 26.52 -34.39 -15.60
C GLY A 442 26.34 -34.86 -17.03
N ILE A 443 26.84 -34.13 -18.04
CA ILE A 443 26.59 -34.43 -19.47
C ILE A 443 27.80 -35.04 -20.17
N GLY A 444 28.84 -35.38 -19.44
CA GLY A 444 30.04 -35.98 -20.05
C GLY A 444 30.27 -37.43 -19.64
N LYS A 445 29.35 -38.36 -19.92
CA LYS A 445 29.60 -39.79 -20.07
C LYS A 445 28.31 -40.60 -20.22
N LYS A 446 27.76 -40.65 -21.40
CA LYS A 446 27.00 -41.82 -21.95
C LYS A 446 26.80 -41.60 -23.45
N GLY A 447 27.89 -41.76 -24.16
CA GLY A 447 27.83 -42.01 -25.56
C GLY A 447 28.64 -43.30 -25.85
N PHE A 448 28.08 -44.13 -26.70
CA PHE A 448 28.60 -45.38 -27.21
C PHE A 448 28.48 -46.63 -26.32
N ILE A 449 27.48 -47.46 -26.65
CA ILE A 449 27.61 -48.83 -27.14
C ILE A 449 26.18 -49.37 -27.49
N LYS A 450 26.06 -49.70 -28.80
CA LYS A 450 25.10 -50.52 -29.53
C LYS A 450 23.67 -50.00 -29.68
#